data_e3912d2fbbd0fdd22e2e32dcf9eb9a43
#
_entry.id   e3912d2fbbd0fdd22e2e32dcf9eb9a43
#
_cell.length_a   1.000
_cell.length_b   1.000
_cell.length_c   1.000
_cell.angle_alpha   90.00
_cell.angle_beta   90.00
_cell.angle_gamma   90.00
#
_symmetry.space_group_name_H-M   'P 1'
#
loop_
_entity.id
_entity.type
_entity.pdbx_description
1 polymer ?
#
loop_
_entity_poly.entity_id
_entity_poly.type
_entity_poly.pdbx_seq_one_letter_code
_entity_poly.pdbx_strand_id
1 'polypeptide(L)'
;MDFKWVPNALTIARCAFAGLVIWGIWNAELSGVAAGAVTPDMPPEDLLRHTVMQQLWYQFALLGFLSGALTDFLDGYLARKLKAQSRFGVWLDPIADKLLVGAALLGLAMVLKTWLIYLPAAAIIGRDVFMTWLRTTPAGKAVVDPSNLAKWKTGFEMAAIIGLMLPLAFAPADMASDASGATPLVFVIGSYMLVGLLWVAAALSLITGWRYIRATRR
;
A
#
# COMPACT_ATOMS: atom_id res chain seq x y z
N MET A 1 27.39 -18.13 -14.32
CA MET A 1 26.88 -17.74 -12.99
C MET A 1 25.37 -17.98 -12.97
N ASP A 2 24.87 -18.86 -12.12
CA ASP A 2 23.45 -19.19 -12.04
C ASP A 2 22.70 -18.11 -11.25
N PHE A 3 22.13 -17.12 -11.94
CA PHE A 3 21.33 -16.05 -11.35
C PHE A 3 19.92 -16.48 -10.93
N LYS A 4 19.67 -17.78 -10.75
CA LYS A 4 18.36 -18.34 -10.37
C LYS A 4 17.87 -17.93 -8.97
N TRP A 5 18.78 -17.42 -8.13
CA TRP A 5 18.44 -16.93 -6.79
C TRP A 5 17.89 -15.49 -6.76
N VAL A 6 18.16 -14.70 -7.81
CA VAL A 6 17.80 -13.26 -7.87
C VAL A 6 16.30 -13.01 -7.71
N PRO A 7 15.38 -13.71 -8.41
CA PRO A 7 13.95 -13.51 -8.19
C PRO A 7 13.53 -13.76 -6.74
N ASN A 8 14.05 -14.84 -6.12
CA ASN A 8 13.73 -15.15 -4.72
C ASN A 8 14.22 -14.05 -3.75
N ALA A 9 15.39 -13.48 -4.00
CA ALA A 9 15.93 -12.39 -3.19
C ALA A 9 15.05 -11.13 -3.30
N LEU A 10 14.54 -10.81 -4.49
CA LEU A 10 13.63 -9.69 -4.71
C LEU A 10 12.29 -9.89 -4.00
N THR A 11 11.75 -11.11 -3.99
CA THR A 11 10.51 -11.43 -3.25
C THR A 11 10.71 -11.28 -1.74
N ILE A 12 11.85 -11.75 -1.19
CA ILE A 12 12.18 -11.57 0.23
C ILE A 12 12.36 -10.08 0.55
N ALA A 13 13.05 -9.33 -0.32
CA ALA A 13 13.21 -7.88 -0.15
C ALA A 13 11.85 -7.17 -0.11
N ARG A 14 10.86 -7.59 -0.93
CA ARG A 14 9.50 -7.04 -0.89
C ARG A 14 8.81 -7.28 0.45
N CYS A 15 8.95 -8.46 1.05
CA CYS A 15 8.47 -8.71 2.41
C CYS A 15 9.12 -7.76 3.44
N ALA A 16 10.43 -7.53 3.31
CA ALA A 16 11.13 -6.58 4.16
C ALA A 16 10.63 -5.13 3.94
N PHE A 17 10.40 -4.71 2.69
CA PHE A 17 9.82 -3.41 2.37
C PHE A 17 8.42 -3.24 2.96
N ALA A 18 7.57 -4.27 2.96
CA ALA A 18 6.28 -4.23 3.63
C ALA A 18 6.43 -3.95 5.14
N GLY A 19 7.39 -4.59 5.80
CA GLY A 19 7.74 -4.31 7.19
C GLY A 19 8.23 -2.88 7.40
N LEU A 20 9.08 -2.36 6.51
CA LEU A 20 9.60 -0.99 6.56
C LEU A 20 8.48 0.06 6.37
N VAL A 21 7.48 -0.22 5.52
CA VAL A 21 6.30 0.65 5.36
C VAL A 21 5.55 0.81 6.67
N ILE A 22 5.18 -0.30 7.32
CA ILE A 22 4.47 -0.27 8.61
C ILE A 22 5.33 0.41 9.68
N TRP A 23 6.61 0.07 9.75
CA TRP A 23 7.54 0.65 10.72
C TRP A 23 7.71 2.16 10.54
N GLY A 24 7.84 2.62 9.29
CA GLY A 24 7.92 4.05 8.98
C GLY A 24 6.64 4.79 9.37
N ILE A 25 5.46 4.28 9.01
CA ILE A 25 4.18 4.89 9.38
C ILE A 25 4.00 4.90 10.90
N TRP A 26 4.36 3.83 11.59
CA TRP A 26 4.28 3.76 13.06
C TRP A 26 5.15 4.84 13.73
N ASN A 27 6.38 5.02 13.28
CA ASN A 27 7.28 6.06 13.81
C ASN A 27 6.79 7.47 13.45
N ALA A 28 6.19 7.66 12.27
CA ALA A 28 5.56 8.92 11.90
C ALA A 28 4.42 9.28 12.86
N GLU A 29 3.53 8.32 13.18
CA GLU A 29 2.44 8.53 14.13
C GLU A 29 2.96 8.82 15.54
N LEU A 30 3.99 8.11 16.01
CA LEU A 30 4.63 8.39 17.29
C LEU A 30 5.21 9.81 17.34
N SER A 31 5.86 10.26 16.27
CA SER A 31 6.40 11.62 16.17
C SER A 31 5.28 12.67 16.16
N GLY A 32 4.16 12.40 15.46
CA GLY A 32 2.99 13.26 15.44
C GLY A 32 2.26 13.32 16.79
N VAL A 33 2.15 12.20 17.49
CA VAL A 33 1.59 12.19 18.86
C VAL A 33 2.46 13.00 19.81
N ALA A 34 3.79 12.91 19.71
CA ALA A 34 4.71 13.71 20.49
C ALA A 34 4.57 15.22 20.18
N ALA A 35 4.35 15.58 18.89
CA ALA A 35 4.03 16.96 18.51
C ALA A 35 2.66 17.43 19.04
N GLY A 36 1.65 16.55 19.08
CA GLY A 36 0.31 16.86 19.61
C GLY A 36 0.22 16.91 21.13
N ALA A 37 1.20 16.34 21.84
CA ALA A 37 1.36 16.45 23.30
C ALA A 37 2.04 17.78 23.72
N VAL A 38 2.11 18.75 22.81
CA VAL A 38 2.70 20.08 23.05
C VAL A 38 1.99 20.77 24.18
N THR A 39 2.73 21.07 25.24
CA THR A 39 2.30 22.05 26.25
C THR A 39 2.50 23.47 25.72
N PRO A 40 1.73 24.46 26.20
CA PRO A 40 1.90 25.87 25.79
C PRO A 40 3.33 26.40 25.96
N ASP A 41 4.14 25.75 26.78
CA ASP A 41 5.51 26.14 27.11
C ASP A 41 6.58 25.43 26.25
N MET A 42 6.19 24.59 25.28
CA MET A 42 7.16 23.87 24.42
C MET A 42 7.82 24.85 23.45
N PRO A 43 9.18 24.83 23.35
CA PRO A 43 9.89 25.66 22.39
C PRO A 43 9.45 25.39 20.95
N PRO A 44 9.29 26.42 20.09
CA PRO A 44 8.93 26.26 18.68
C PRO A 44 9.85 25.31 17.90
N GLU A 45 11.13 25.23 18.29
CA GLU A 45 12.14 24.34 17.69
C GLU A 45 11.83 22.85 17.95
N ASP A 46 11.29 22.49 19.10
CA ASP A 46 10.91 21.09 19.39
C ASP A 46 9.68 20.68 18.59
N LEU A 47 8.69 21.57 18.46
CA LEU A 47 7.53 21.35 17.60
C LEU A 47 7.95 21.15 16.14
N LEU A 48 8.81 22.03 15.62
CA LEU A 48 9.35 21.91 14.26
C LEU A 48 10.10 20.59 14.07
N ARG A 49 10.92 20.21 15.05
CA ARG A 49 11.66 18.94 15.03
C ARG A 49 10.73 17.73 14.92
N HIS A 50 9.66 17.68 15.72
CA HIS A 50 8.69 16.57 15.69
C HIS A 50 7.95 16.52 14.35
N THR A 51 7.55 17.65 13.79
CA THR A 51 6.87 17.74 12.49
C THR A 51 7.80 17.27 11.35
N VAL A 52 9.05 17.73 11.35
CA VAL A 52 10.05 17.30 10.35
C VAL A 52 10.32 15.79 10.48
N MET A 53 10.46 15.26 11.69
CA MET A 53 10.66 13.83 11.90
C MET A 53 9.46 13.01 11.42
N GLN A 54 8.23 13.46 11.69
CA GLN A 54 7.01 12.81 11.17
C GLN A 54 7.03 12.74 9.65
N GLN A 55 7.35 13.84 8.99
CA GLN A 55 7.44 13.91 7.53
C GLN A 55 8.52 12.98 6.96
N LEU A 56 9.70 12.96 7.57
CA LEU A 56 10.79 12.06 7.17
C LEU A 56 10.39 10.58 7.28
N TRP A 57 9.65 10.20 8.32
CA TRP A 57 9.14 8.84 8.46
C TRP A 57 8.09 8.49 7.40
N TYR A 58 7.20 9.41 7.03
CA TYR A 58 6.26 9.19 5.92
C TYR A 58 6.98 9.09 4.57
N GLN A 59 8.02 9.90 4.33
CA GLN A 59 8.88 9.78 3.14
C GLN A 59 9.58 8.42 3.10
N PHE A 60 10.11 7.97 4.23
CA PHE A 60 10.71 6.65 4.35
C PHE A 60 9.72 5.52 4.04
N ALA A 61 8.50 5.60 4.57
CA ALA A 61 7.45 4.63 4.28
C ALA A 61 7.05 4.63 2.79
N LEU A 62 6.91 5.81 2.19
CA LEU A 62 6.62 5.95 0.76
C LEU A 62 7.74 5.36 -0.11
N LEU A 63 9.00 5.65 0.20
CA LEU A 63 10.15 5.06 -0.49
C LEU A 63 10.19 3.53 -0.34
N GLY A 64 9.87 3.01 0.84
CA GLY A 64 9.73 1.58 1.07
C GLY A 64 8.64 0.96 0.18
N PHE A 65 7.48 1.59 0.09
CA PHE A 65 6.39 1.12 -0.77
C PHE A 65 6.77 1.16 -2.25
N LEU A 66 7.33 2.26 -2.74
CA LEU A 66 7.78 2.40 -4.14
C LEU A 66 8.88 1.40 -4.48
N SER A 67 9.83 1.18 -3.58
CA SER A 67 10.90 0.18 -3.75
C SER A 67 10.32 -1.23 -3.81
N GLY A 68 9.35 -1.56 -2.94
CA GLY A 68 8.65 -2.84 -2.96
C GLY A 68 7.85 -3.05 -4.25
N ALA A 69 7.15 -2.04 -4.74
CA ALA A 69 6.43 -2.10 -6.02
C ALA A 69 7.38 -2.24 -7.22
N LEU A 70 8.54 -1.56 -7.18
CA LEU A 70 9.56 -1.68 -8.21
C LEU A 70 10.18 -3.08 -8.24
N THR A 71 10.45 -3.69 -7.08
CA THR A 71 10.97 -5.06 -7.01
C THR A 71 9.99 -6.07 -7.61
N ASP A 72 8.66 -5.89 -7.46
CA ASP A 72 7.64 -6.72 -8.10
C ASP A 72 7.71 -6.66 -9.64
N PHE A 73 7.87 -5.45 -10.16
CA PHE A 73 8.03 -5.28 -11.61
C PHE A 73 9.32 -5.91 -12.12
N LEU A 74 10.42 -5.76 -11.38
CA LEU A 74 11.74 -6.27 -11.76
C LEU A 74 11.81 -7.81 -11.70
N ASP A 75 11.26 -8.44 -10.65
CA ASP A 75 11.29 -9.90 -10.54
C ASP A 75 10.43 -10.55 -11.62
N GLY A 76 9.24 -10.02 -11.91
CA GLY A 76 8.41 -10.48 -13.01
C GLY A 76 9.09 -10.35 -14.38
N TYR A 77 9.86 -9.30 -14.61
CA TYR A 77 10.66 -9.12 -15.83
C TYR A 77 11.82 -10.11 -15.90
N LEU A 78 12.61 -10.22 -14.82
CA LEU A 78 13.79 -11.09 -14.74
C LEU A 78 13.41 -12.59 -14.80
N ALA A 79 12.35 -12.99 -14.11
CA ALA A 79 11.88 -14.37 -14.12
C ALA A 79 11.51 -14.83 -15.55
N ARG A 80 10.86 -13.97 -16.33
CA ARG A 80 10.55 -14.23 -17.75
C ARG A 80 11.80 -14.32 -18.61
N LYS A 81 12.74 -13.39 -18.43
CA LYS A 81 13.98 -13.29 -19.22
C LYS A 81 14.95 -14.43 -18.95
N LEU A 82 15.08 -14.83 -17.67
CA LEU A 82 16.04 -15.83 -17.20
C LEU A 82 15.46 -17.26 -17.21
N LYS A 83 14.16 -17.45 -17.48
CA LYS A 83 13.43 -18.72 -17.36
C LYS A 83 13.73 -19.42 -16.01
N ALA A 84 13.98 -18.62 -14.97
CA ALA A 84 14.45 -19.04 -13.66
C ALA A 84 13.32 -18.93 -12.63
N GLN A 85 12.25 -19.73 -12.79
CA GLN A 85 11.20 -19.81 -11.77
C GLN A 85 11.58 -20.89 -10.75
N SER A 86 11.74 -20.48 -9.48
CA SER A 86 11.91 -21.44 -8.38
C SER A 86 10.53 -21.80 -7.78
N ARG A 87 10.39 -23.03 -7.25
CA ARG A 87 9.16 -23.44 -6.55
C ARG A 87 8.86 -22.56 -5.35
N PHE A 88 9.88 -22.07 -4.67
CA PHE A 88 9.77 -21.18 -3.51
C PHE A 88 9.25 -19.80 -3.92
N GLY A 89 9.81 -19.18 -4.97
CA GLY A 89 9.35 -17.89 -5.48
C GLY A 89 7.90 -17.93 -5.92
N VAL A 90 7.49 -18.89 -6.71
CA VAL A 90 6.10 -19.08 -7.18
C VAL A 90 5.08 -19.10 -6.02
N TRP A 91 5.48 -19.65 -4.86
CA TRP A 91 4.63 -19.67 -3.67
C TRP A 91 4.68 -18.35 -2.87
N LEU A 92 5.87 -17.74 -2.75
CA LEU A 92 6.07 -16.55 -1.94
C LEU A 92 5.63 -15.24 -2.64
N ASP A 93 5.79 -15.15 -3.98
CA ASP A 93 5.45 -13.94 -4.76
C ASP A 93 4.03 -13.42 -4.51
N PRO A 94 2.96 -14.25 -4.58
CA PRO A 94 1.61 -13.77 -4.32
C PRO A 94 1.38 -13.32 -2.87
N ILE A 95 2.17 -13.81 -1.92
CA ILE A 95 2.09 -13.42 -0.51
C ILE A 95 2.80 -12.09 -0.30
N ALA A 96 4.01 -11.94 -0.84
CA ALA A 96 4.82 -10.73 -0.71
C ALA A 96 4.13 -9.49 -1.31
N ASP A 97 3.51 -9.64 -2.50
CA ASP A 97 2.73 -8.59 -3.14
C ASP A 97 1.58 -8.10 -2.24
N LYS A 98 0.84 -9.04 -1.67
CA LYS A 98 -0.29 -8.71 -0.78
C LYS A 98 0.13 -8.16 0.57
N LEU A 99 1.29 -8.59 1.08
CA LEU A 99 1.85 -8.02 2.30
C LEU A 99 2.21 -6.55 2.11
N LEU A 100 2.81 -6.19 0.97
CA LEU A 100 3.18 -4.80 0.67
C LEU A 100 1.95 -3.89 0.59
N VAL A 101 0.95 -4.29 -0.21
CA VAL A 101 -0.30 -3.53 -0.36
C VAL A 101 -1.08 -3.49 0.96
N GLY A 102 -1.19 -4.62 1.65
CA GLY A 102 -1.85 -4.71 2.95
C GLY A 102 -1.19 -3.82 4.00
N ALA A 103 0.15 -3.80 4.05
CA ALA A 103 0.93 -2.92 4.92
C ALA A 103 0.62 -1.44 4.68
N ALA A 104 0.61 -1.01 3.41
CA ALA A 104 0.32 0.37 3.06
C ALA A 104 -1.13 0.76 3.38
N LEU A 105 -2.11 -0.10 3.07
CA LEU A 105 -3.53 0.15 3.38
C LEU A 105 -3.80 0.19 4.89
N LEU A 106 -3.20 -0.71 5.67
CA LEU A 106 -3.30 -0.69 7.13
C LEU A 106 -2.65 0.57 7.70
N GLY A 107 -1.48 0.96 7.18
CA GLY A 107 -0.81 2.19 7.57
C GLY A 107 -1.66 3.43 7.28
N LEU A 108 -2.22 3.55 6.07
CA LEU A 108 -3.13 4.65 5.72
C LEU A 108 -4.38 4.68 6.60
N ALA A 109 -4.93 3.51 6.95
CA ALA A 109 -6.05 3.38 7.87
C ALA A 109 -5.69 3.88 9.29
N MET A 110 -4.48 3.59 9.78
CA MET A 110 -3.98 4.07 11.07
C MET A 110 -3.83 5.58 11.11
N VAL A 111 -3.37 6.20 10.00
CA VAL A 111 -3.13 7.65 9.90
C VAL A 111 -4.44 8.42 9.71
N LEU A 112 -5.23 8.05 8.69
CA LEU A 112 -6.38 8.84 8.26
C LEU A 112 -7.63 8.63 9.13
N LYS A 113 -7.70 7.54 9.91
CA LYS A 113 -8.71 7.23 10.95
C LYS A 113 -10.16 7.51 10.54
N THR A 114 -10.50 7.24 9.26
CA THR A 114 -11.82 7.47 8.70
C THR A 114 -12.42 6.20 8.09
N TRP A 115 -13.75 6.04 8.21
CA TRP A 115 -14.46 4.92 7.58
C TRP A 115 -14.31 4.90 6.06
N LEU A 116 -14.06 6.08 5.45
CA LEU A 116 -13.80 6.20 4.00
C LEU A 116 -12.54 5.44 3.56
N ILE A 117 -11.62 5.17 4.47
CA ILE A 117 -10.41 4.36 4.24
C ILE A 117 -10.56 2.96 4.82
N TYR A 118 -11.14 2.82 6.02
CA TYR A 118 -11.29 1.50 6.66
C TYR A 118 -12.07 0.51 5.82
N LEU A 119 -13.22 0.92 5.24
CA LEU A 119 -14.07 0.02 4.46
C LEU A 119 -13.40 -0.48 3.18
N PRO A 120 -12.86 0.38 2.28
CA PRO A 120 -12.21 -0.10 1.08
C PRO A 120 -10.92 -0.89 1.39
N ALA A 121 -10.14 -0.49 2.40
CA ALA A 121 -8.95 -1.24 2.83
C ALA A 121 -9.33 -2.65 3.32
N ALA A 122 -10.32 -2.77 4.19
CA ALA A 122 -10.81 -4.07 4.68
C ALA A 122 -11.36 -4.94 3.53
N ALA A 123 -12.08 -4.35 2.58
CA ALA A 123 -12.61 -5.07 1.42
C ALA A 123 -11.48 -5.62 0.52
N ILE A 124 -10.45 -4.81 0.24
CA ILE A 124 -9.32 -5.21 -0.58
C ILE A 124 -8.52 -6.31 0.13
N ILE A 125 -8.10 -6.06 1.39
CA ILE A 125 -7.29 -7.01 2.17
C ILE A 125 -8.07 -8.32 2.39
N GLY A 126 -9.32 -8.24 2.83
CA GLY A 126 -10.16 -9.41 3.09
C GLY A 126 -10.36 -10.26 1.83
N ARG A 127 -10.65 -9.62 0.69
CA ARG A 127 -10.74 -10.32 -0.60
C ARG A 127 -9.40 -10.96 -0.97
N ASP A 128 -8.30 -10.28 -0.80
CA ASP A 128 -6.98 -10.78 -1.22
C ASP A 128 -6.52 -11.97 -0.36
N VAL A 129 -6.80 -11.94 0.95
CA VAL A 129 -6.61 -13.08 1.85
C VAL A 129 -7.51 -14.24 1.43
N PHE A 130 -8.81 -13.98 1.22
CA PHE A 130 -9.78 -14.99 0.79
C PHE A 130 -9.38 -15.65 -0.54
N MET A 131 -8.96 -14.86 -1.54
CA MET A 131 -8.54 -15.36 -2.84
C MET A 131 -7.24 -16.18 -2.76
N THR A 132 -6.34 -15.81 -1.86
CA THR A 132 -5.12 -16.59 -1.61
C THR A 132 -5.47 -17.95 -1.03
N TRP A 133 -6.35 -17.97 -0.02
CA TRP A 133 -6.86 -19.22 0.55
C TRP A 133 -7.60 -20.08 -0.50
N LEU A 134 -8.50 -19.48 -1.29
CA LEU A 134 -9.26 -20.21 -2.30
C LEU A 134 -8.36 -20.89 -3.34
N ARG A 135 -7.26 -20.26 -3.74
CA ARG A 135 -6.27 -20.82 -4.67
C ARG A 135 -5.52 -22.04 -4.10
N THR A 136 -5.51 -22.26 -2.80
CA THR A 136 -4.95 -23.47 -2.19
C THR A 136 -5.87 -24.67 -2.35
N THR A 137 -7.17 -24.44 -2.58
CA THR A 137 -8.17 -25.51 -2.77
C THR A 137 -8.08 -26.14 -4.18
N PRO A 138 -8.45 -27.42 -4.36
CA PRO A 138 -8.46 -28.06 -5.67
C PRO A 138 -9.32 -27.33 -6.71
N ALA A 139 -10.50 -26.84 -6.30
CA ALA A 139 -11.42 -26.10 -7.17
C ALA A 139 -10.83 -24.74 -7.62
N GLY A 140 -10.11 -24.05 -6.74
CA GLY A 140 -9.49 -22.77 -7.07
C GLY A 140 -8.27 -22.89 -7.99
N LYS A 141 -7.58 -24.02 -8.00
CA LYS A 141 -6.44 -24.27 -8.90
C LYS A 141 -6.85 -24.43 -10.37
N ALA A 142 -8.07 -24.86 -10.63
CA ALA A 142 -8.58 -25.09 -11.98
C ALA A 142 -8.97 -23.81 -12.73
N VAL A 143 -9.13 -22.69 -12.02
CA VAL A 143 -9.58 -21.42 -12.61
C VAL A 143 -8.41 -20.50 -12.83
N VAL A 144 -8.03 -20.30 -14.09
CA VAL A 144 -7.04 -19.31 -14.52
C VAL A 144 -7.77 -18.25 -15.34
N ASP A 145 -8.02 -17.08 -14.74
CA ASP A 145 -8.58 -15.96 -15.48
C ASP A 145 -7.69 -14.70 -15.33
N PRO A 146 -6.80 -14.44 -16.29
CA PRO A 146 -6.10 -13.18 -16.39
C PRO A 146 -7.01 -12.14 -17.07
N SER A 147 -8.09 -11.73 -16.40
CA SER A 147 -8.96 -10.69 -16.96
C SER A 147 -8.25 -9.34 -16.98
N ASN A 148 -8.49 -8.53 -18.03
CA ASN A 148 -7.97 -7.16 -18.11
C ASN A 148 -8.41 -6.31 -16.92
N LEU A 149 -9.57 -6.63 -16.31
CA LEU A 149 -10.06 -6.00 -15.08
C LEU A 149 -9.12 -6.18 -13.89
N ALA A 150 -8.41 -7.32 -13.79
CA ALA A 150 -7.45 -7.54 -12.71
C ALA A 150 -6.24 -6.60 -12.83
N LYS A 151 -5.81 -6.26 -14.03
CA LYS A 151 -4.73 -5.30 -14.27
C LYS A 151 -5.14 -3.88 -13.89
N TRP A 152 -6.35 -3.46 -14.28
CA TRP A 152 -6.89 -2.15 -13.91
C TRP A 152 -7.09 -2.02 -12.39
N LYS A 153 -7.58 -3.09 -11.73
CA LYS A 153 -7.69 -3.13 -10.26
C LYS A 153 -6.37 -2.77 -9.60
N THR A 154 -5.30 -3.49 -9.95
CA THR A 154 -3.98 -3.28 -9.34
C THR A 154 -3.42 -1.89 -9.64
N GLY A 155 -3.62 -1.39 -10.87
CA GLY A 155 -3.20 -0.04 -11.25
C GLY A 155 -3.90 1.05 -10.41
N PHE A 156 -5.22 0.97 -10.24
CA PHE A 156 -5.97 1.92 -9.40
C PHE A 156 -5.61 1.82 -7.93
N GLU A 157 -5.40 0.61 -7.42
CA GLU A 157 -4.99 0.35 -6.05
C GLU A 157 -3.63 0.99 -5.75
N MET A 158 -2.62 0.76 -6.59
CA MET A 158 -1.29 1.36 -6.46
C MET A 158 -1.34 2.88 -6.59
N ALA A 159 -2.09 3.41 -7.58
CA ALA A 159 -2.25 4.85 -7.77
C ALA A 159 -2.92 5.52 -6.56
N ALA A 160 -3.96 4.90 -5.98
CA ALA A 160 -4.63 5.41 -4.80
C ALA A 160 -3.72 5.42 -3.58
N ILE A 161 -2.97 4.34 -3.33
CA ILE A 161 -2.04 4.22 -2.20
C ILE A 161 -0.94 5.28 -2.31
N ILE A 162 -0.26 5.37 -3.47
CA ILE A 162 0.80 6.35 -3.69
C ILE A 162 0.23 7.77 -3.54
N GLY A 163 -0.91 8.05 -4.19
CA GLY A 163 -1.55 9.35 -4.13
C GLY A 163 -1.91 9.78 -2.71
N LEU A 164 -2.40 8.87 -1.86
CA LEU A 164 -2.71 9.15 -0.45
C LEU A 164 -1.46 9.27 0.43
N MET A 165 -0.37 8.58 0.11
CA MET A 165 0.90 8.70 0.85
C MET A 165 1.68 9.98 0.49
N LEU A 166 1.56 10.49 -0.75
CA LEU A 166 2.29 11.67 -1.21
C LEU A 166 2.03 12.92 -0.35
N PRO A 167 0.77 13.30 -0.05
CA PRO A 167 0.51 14.44 0.82
C PRO A 167 1.09 14.26 2.22
N LEU A 168 1.02 13.07 2.78
CA LEU A 168 1.60 12.78 4.11
C LEU A 168 3.12 12.97 4.12
N ALA A 169 3.78 12.63 3.01
CA ALA A 169 5.23 12.72 2.88
C ALA A 169 5.74 14.13 2.53
N PHE A 170 4.97 14.94 1.81
CA PHE A 170 5.46 16.17 1.19
C PHE A 170 4.58 17.41 1.41
N ALA A 171 3.41 17.29 2.09
CA ALA A 171 2.64 18.48 2.40
C ALA A 171 3.45 19.44 3.27
N PRO A 172 3.59 20.72 2.90
CA PRO A 172 4.26 21.69 3.75
C PRO A 172 3.55 21.80 5.11
N ALA A 173 4.33 21.92 6.18
CA ALA A 173 3.81 22.00 7.54
C ALA A 173 2.89 23.23 7.74
N ASP A 174 3.12 24.29 6.98
CA ASP A 174 2.33 25.53 6.96
C ASP A 174 0.97 25.38 6.25
N MET A 175 0.79 24.38 5.38
CA MET A 175 -0.52 24.09 4.78
C MET A 175 -1.56 23.59 5.81
N ALA A 176 -1.11 23.02 6.91
CA ALA A 176 -1.99 22.64 8.02
C ALA A 176 -2.32 23.82 8.95
N SER A 177 -1.60 24.93 8.84
CA SER A 177 -1.63 26.07 9.73
C SER A 177 -1.81 27.42 9.03
N ASP A 178 -2.50 27.44 7.86
CA ASP A 178 -2.89 28.71 7.28
C ASP A 178 -3.64 29.54 8.35
N ALA A 179 -3.17 30.77 8.61
CA ALA A 179 -3.77 31.67 9.57
C ALA A 179 -5.26 31.99 9.28
N SER A 180 -5.73 31.64 8.07
CA SER A 180 -7.14 31.67 7.65
C SER A 180 -7.93 30.40 8.01
N GLY A 181 -7.28 29.32 8.43
CA GLY A 181 -7.92 28.03 8.71
C GLY A 181 -8.54 27.32 7.49
N ALA A 182 -8.29 27.80 6.28
CA ALA A 182 -8.85 27.25 5.04
C ALA A 182 -7.81 26.41 4.32
N THR A 183 -7.99 25.08 4.35
CA THR A 183 -7.25 24.20 3.44
C THR A 183 -7.56 24.55 1.99
N PRO A 184 -6.56 24.72 1.11
CA PRO A 184 -6.79 25.01 -0.30
C PRO A 184 -7.78 24.03 -0.92
N LEU A 185 -8.80 24.53 -1.59
CA LEU A 185 -9.89 23.73 -2.19
C LEU A 185 -9.34 22.61 -3.10
N VAL A 186 -8.24 22.88 -3.83
CA VAL A 186 -7.55 21.91 -4.68
C VAL A 186 -7.07 20.70 -3.87
N PHE A 187 -6.58 20.93 -2.65
CA PHE A 187 -6.10 19.85 -1.78
C PHE A 187 -7.25 18.98 -1.26
N VAL A 188 -8.36 19.62 -0.90
CA VAL A 188 -9.59 18.93 -0.47
C VAL A 188 -10.15 18.08 -1.61
N ILE A 189 -10.33 18.67 -2.80
CA ILE A 189 -10.84 17.94 -3.98
C ILE A 189 -9.88 16.79 -4.34
N GLY A 190 -8.57 17.03 -4.38
CA GLY A 190 -7.57 16.03 -4.68
C GLY A 190 -7.65 14.82 -3.71
N SER A 191 -7.77 15.09 -2.42
CA SER A 191 -7.90 14.04 -1.40
C SER A 191 -9.17 13.19 -1.60
N TYR A 192 -10.32 13.81 -1.87
CA TYR A 192 -11.56 13.08 -2.15
C TYR A 192 -11.48 12.28 -3.47
N MET A 193 -10.81 12.78 -4.50
CA MET A 193 -10.57 12.02 -5.73
C MET A 193 -9.73 10.77 -5.48
N LEU A 194 -8.67 10.86 -4.67
CA LEU A 194 -7.83 9.74 -4.32
C LEU A 194 -8.57 8.69 -3.48
N VAL A 195 -9.38 9.15 -2.54
CA VAL A 195 -10.29 8.27 -1.78
C VAL A 195 -11.29 7.61 -2.72
N GLY A 196 -11.88 8.35 -3.66
CA GLY A 196 -12.77 7.79 -4.69
C GLY A 196 -12.08 6.72 -5.54
N LEU A 197 -10.81 6.94 -5.90
CA LEU A 197 -10.00 5.96 -6.63
C LEU A 197 -9.80 4.68 -5.83
N LEU A 198 -9.58 4.78 -4.51
CA LEU A 198 -9.47 3.63 -3.61
C LEU A 198 -10.80 2.84 -3.55
N TRP A 199 -11.94 3.52 -3.54
CA TRP A 199 -13.26 2.88 -3.60
C TRP A 199 -13.50 2.16 -4.93
N VAL A 200 -13.07 2.75 -6.06
CA VAL A 200 -13.12 2.09 -7.37
C VAL A 200 -12.25 0.83 -7.36
N ALA A 201 -11.03 0.90 -6.81
CA ALA A 201 -10.17 -0.26 -6.66
C ALA A 201 -10.81 -1.37 -5.80
N ALA A 202 -11.45 -1.00 -4.68
CA ALA A 202 -12.18 -1.94 -3.81
C ALA A 202 -13.36 -2.59 -4.55
N ALA A 203 -14.17 -1.82 -5.27
CA ALA A 203 -15.27 -2.33 -6.07
C ALA A 203 -14.79 -3.32 -7.14
N LEU A 204 -13.76 -2.97 -7.90
CA LEU A 204 -13.13 -3.86 -8.89
C LEU A 204 -12.56 -5.12 -8.23
N SER A 205 -11.98 -4.99 -7.04
CA SER A 205 -11.48 -6.11 -6.24
C SER A 205 -12.61 -7.10 -5.91
N LEU A 206 -13.73 -6.61 -5.42
CA LEU A 206 -14.89 -7.44 -5.08
C LEU A 206 -15.54 -8.08 -6.32
N ILE A 207 -15.69 -7.32 -7.42
CA ILE A 207 -16.25 -7.81 -8.68
C ILE A 207 -15.41 -8.95 -9.25
N THR A 208 -14.08 -8.77 -9.28
CA THR A 208 -13.16 -9.81 -9.78
C THR A 208 -13.16 -11.03 -8.86
N GLY A 209 -13.23 -10.85 -7.55
CA GLY A 209 -13.37 -11.94 -6.58
C GLY A 209 -14.66 -12.73 -6.79
N TRP A 210 -15.78 -12.04 -6.97
CA TRP A 210 -17.07 -12.67 -7.23
C TRP A 210 -17.10 -13.49 -8.52
N ARG A 211 -16.54 -12.94 -9.61
CA ARG A 211 -16.41 -13.69 -10.89
C ARG A 211 -15.62 -14.97 -10.71
N TYR A 212 -14.53 -14.91 -9.95
CA TYR A 212 -13.70 -16.08 -9.66
C TYR A 212 -14.48 -17.14 -8.88
N ILE A 213 -15.22 -16.76 -7.82
CA ILE A 213 -16.06 -17.68 -7.05
C ILE A 213 -17.13 -18.36 -7.93
N ARG A 214 -17.74 -17.60 -8.84
CA ARG A 214 -18.71 -18.18 -9.78
C ARG A 214 -18.08 -19.19 -10.72
N ALA A 215 -16.86 -18.95 -11.15
CA ALA A 215 -16.13 -19.87 -12.05
C ALA A 215 -15.69 -21.16 -11.34
N THR A 216 -15.42 -21.13 -10.03
CA THR A 216 -15.07 -22.31 -9.25
C THR A 216 -16.26 -23.22 -8.91
N ARG A 217 -17.50 -22.71 -9.05
CA ARG A 217 -18.73 -23.48 -8.78
C ARG A 217 -19.31 -24.18 -10.03
N ARG A 218 -18.73 -23.93 -11.19
CA ARG A 218 -19.06 -24.59 -12.45
C ARG A 218 -18.09 -25.70 -12.78
#